data_0d3a18c79af0d5513708d0e29d31ae46
#
_entry.id   0d3a18c79af0d5513708d0e29d31ae46
#
_cell.length_a   1.000
_cell.length_b   1.000
_cell.length_c   1.000
_cell.angle_alpha   90.00
_cell.angle_beta   90.00
_cell.angle_gamma   90.00
#
_symmetry.space_group_name_H-M   'P 1'
#
loop_
_entity.id
_entity.type
_entity.pdbx_description
1 polymer ?
#
loop_
_entity_poly.entity_id
_entity_poly.type
_entity_poly.pdbx_seq_one_letter_code
_entity_poly.pdbx_strand_id
1 'polypeptide(L)'
;MGFNIISAAEAASYVKHGYNIGLSGFTPAGTPKAVTPEIAKIAEEEHAKGNPFQIGIFTGASTGDATDGILSRVKAIRYRAPYTTNPDFRKAVNNGEIAYNDIHLSQMAQEVRYGFMGKVDVAILEACEITPDGKVYLTAAGGIAPTIARLADKVIIELNAAHSKNGMGLHDVYEPLDPPYRREIPIFKPSDRIGLPYVQVDPKKIIGVVEVNMPDQARSFTAPDPITDRIGQNVADFLAADMRRGIIPASFLPLQSGVGNIANAVLGALGRDKTIPAFEMYTEVLQDAVVDLIRQGRVKFGSTCSLTVTNECLQGIYDDIDFFRDKLVMRPSEISNNPEIIRRLGVISINTAIEADIYGNVNSTHISGTKMMNGIGGSGDFTRNAYISIFTCPSVAKEGKISSIVPMVSHEDHSEHDVNIIITEQGVADLRGKSPVERSHAIIENCAHPDYKNILWDYVKMASKGQTPHCISAALAMHDTLAKKGDMRLIDWAEYK
;
A
#
# COMPACT_ATOMS: atom_id res chain seq x y z
N MET A 1 -32.11 -12.13 -11.44
CA MET A 1 -31.64 -10.86 -10.83
C MET A 1 -32.80 -9.87 -10.84
N GLY A 2 -32.98 -9.10 -9.77
CA GLY A 2 -34.02 -8.06 -9.70
C GLY A 2 -33.59 -6.69 -10.22
N PHE A 3 -32.35 -6.56 -10.77
CA PHE A 3 -31.79 -5.32 -11.25
C PHE A 3 -31.65 -5.30 -12.79
N ASN A 4 -31.71 -4.10 -13.36
CA ASN A 4 -31.52 -3.92 -14.80
C ASN A 4 -30.11 -4.25 -15.22
N ILE A 5 -29.94 -5.07 -16.25
CA ILE A 5 -28.66 -5.25 -16.92
C ILE A 5 -28.51 -4.10 -17.90
N ILE A 6 -27.41 -3.36 -17.82
CA ILE A 6 -27.09 -2.21 -18.67
C ILE A 6 -25.70 -2.37 -19.30
N SER A 7 -25.46 -1.66 -20.38
CA SER A 7 -24.13 -1.63 -20.97
C SER A 7 -23.16 -0.76 -20.16
N ALA A 8 -21.86 -1.00 -20.28
CA ALA A 8 -20.83 -0.15 -19.68
C ALA A 8 -20.94 1.32 -20.13
N ALA A 9 -21.28 1.55 -21.41
CA ALA A 9 -21.51 2.89 -21.96
C ALA A 9 -22.73 3.58 -21.33
N GLU A 10 -23.83 2.85 -21.13
CA GLU A 10 -24.99 3.37 -20.41
C GLU A 10 -24.63 3.69 -18.96
N ALA A 11 -23.93 2.79 -18.25
CA ALA A 11 -23.45 3.00 -16.89
C ALA A 11 -22.57 4.26 -16.79
N ALA A 12 -21.62 4.43 -17.71
CA ALA A 12 -20.75 5.61 -17.77
C ALA A 12 -21.53 6.92 -17.99
N SER A 13 -22.66 6.88 -18.70
CA SER A 13 -23.49 8.06 -18.95
C SER A 13 -24.08 8.72 -17.70
N TYR A 14 -24.14 7.99 -16.58
CA TYR A 14 -24.57 8.52 -15.28
C TYR A 14 -23.49 9.35 -14.59
N VAL A 15 -22.22 9.26 -15.02
CA VAL A 15 -21.12 10.07 -14.49
C VAL A 15 -21.07 11.39 -15.23
N LYS A 16 -21.05 12.51 -14.50
CA LYS A 16 -21.07 13.87 -15.07
C LYS A 16 -19.81 14.63 -14.72
N HIS A 17 -19.51 15.67 -15.50
CA HIS A 17 -18.46 16.62 -15.15
C HIS A 17 -18.63 17.13 -13.70
N GLY A 18 -17.53 17.19 -12.96
CA GLY A 18 -17.50 17.67 -11.58
C GLY A 18 -17.87 16.63 -10.51
N TYR A 19 -18.40 15.44 -10.89
CA TYR A 19 -18.74 14.39 -9.96
C TYR A 19 -17.51 13.80 -9.26
N ASN A 20 -17.72 13.29 -8.06
CA ASN A 20 -16.78 12.37 -7.41
C ASN A 20 -17.31 10.94 -7.53
N ILE A 21 -16.48 10.06 -8.04
CA ILE A 21 -16.80 8.62 -8.11
C ILE A 21 -15.99 7.84 -7.08
N GLY A 22 -16.64 6.86 -6.46
CA GLY A 22 -15.99 5.87 -5.61
C GLY A 22 -15.78 4.57 -6.37
N LEU A 23 -14.58 4.01 -6.36
CA LEU A 23 -14.28 2.73 -7.00
C LEU A 23 -13.90 1.68 -5.96
N SER A 24 -14.43 0.46 -6.09
CA SER A 24 -14.02 -0.69 -5.28
C SER A 24 -12.60 -1.13 -5.61
N GLY A 25 -12.14 -2.16 -4.91
CA GLY A 25 -10.85 -2.77 -5.13
C GLY A 25 -9.74 -2.22 -4.25
N PHE A 26 -8.59 -2.84 -4.38
CA PHE A 26 -7.34 -2.46 -3.72
C PHE A 26 -6.17 -2.97 -4.57
N THR A 27 -5.16 -2.16 -4.87
CA THR A 27 -4.16 -2.46 -5.91
C THR A 27 -4.87 -2.72 -7.26
N PRO A 28 -4.45 -3.60 -8.16
CA PRO A 28 -5.25 -3.95 -9.32
C PRO A 28 -6.38 -4.95 -9.02
N ALA A 29 -6.46 -5.51 -7.80
CA ALA A 29 -7.44 -6.54 -7.46
C ALA A 29 -8.82 -5.96 -7.16
N GLY A 30 -9.87 -6.54 -7.71
CA GLY A 30 -11.26 -6.17 -7.45
C GLY A 30 -11.65 -4.77 -7.92
N THR A 31 -10.92 -4.19 -8.88
CA THR A 31 -11.19 -2.85 -9.43
C THR A 31 -12.17 -2.91 -10.60
N PRO A 32 -13.10 -1.96 -10.73
CA PRO A 32 -13.92 -1.83 -11.93
C PRO A 32 -13.08 -1.68 -13.20
N LYS A 33 -13.45 -2.38 -14.27
CA LYS A 33 -12.64 -2.49 -15.51
C LYS A 33 -13.40 -2.13 -16.79
N ALA A 34 -14.74 -2.11 -16.76
CA ALA A 34 -15.56 -1.91 -17.94
C ALA A 34 -16.14 -0.50 -18.02
N VAL A 35 -16.60 0.07 -16.92
CA VAL A 35 -17.27 1.39 -16.91
C VAL A 35 -16.25 2.52 -17.04
N THR A 36 -15.10 2.42 -16.42
CA THR A 36 -14.07 3.49 -16.42
C THR A 36 -13.50 3.79 -17.81
N PRO A 37 -13.26 2.82 -18.72
CA PRO A 37 -12.91 3.11 -20.10
C PRO A 37 -14.01 3.85 -20.87
N GLU A 38 -15.28 3.58 -20.58
CA GLU A 38 -16.38 4.30 -21.22
C GLU A 38 -16.51 5.75 -20.72
N ILE A 39 -16.19 5.98 -19.41
CA ILE A 39 -16.08 7.35 -18.89
C ILE A 39 -14.95 8.11 -19.61
N ALA A 40 -13.82 7.45 -19.90
CA ALA A 40 -12.74 8.06 -20.66
C ALA A 40 -13.18 8.46 -22.08
N LYS A 41 -13.97 7.63 -22.78
CA LYS A 41 -14.53 7.97 -24.10
C LYS A 41 -15.44 9.20 -24.04
N ILE A 42 -16.32 9.27 -23.02
CA ILE A 42 -17.17 10.46 -22.81
C ILE A 42 -16.30 11.71 -22.61
N ALA A 43 -15.22 11.61 -21.82
CA ALA A 43 -14.32 12.73 -21.60
C ALA A 43 -13.65 13.19 -22.91
N GLU A 44 -13.17 12.26 -23.75
CA GLU A 44 -12.58 12.58 -25.04
C GLU A 44 -13.59 13.27 -25.97
N GLU A 45 -14.83 12.78 -26.03
CA GLU A 45 -15.89 13.36 -26.83
C GLU A 45 -16.26 14.76 -26.38
N GLU A 46 -16.36 15.01 -25.09
CA GLU A 46 -16.66 16.33 -24.54
C GLU A 46 -15.49 17.31 -24.78
N HIS A 47 -14.27 16.88 -24.56
CA HIS A 47 -13.08 17.68 -24.85
C HIS A 47 -12.98 18.04 -26.35
N ALA A 48 -13.33 17.11 -27.25
CA ALA A 48 -13.36 17.38 -28.71
C ALA A 48 -14.40 18.43 -29.10
N LYS A 49 -15.49 18.58 -28.32
CA LYS A 49 -16.50 19.62 -28.46
C LYS A 49 -16.12 20.95 -27.78
N GLY A 50 -14.98 20.99 -27.05
CA GLY A 50 -14.56 22.14 -26.26
C GLY A 50 -15.22 22.23 -24.89
N ASN A 51 -15.94 21.20 -24.44
CA ASN A 51 -16.57 21.14 -23.14
C ASN A 51 -15.60 20.53 -22.11
N PRO A 52 -15.59 21.05 -20.85
CA PRO A 52 -14.81 20.41 -19.81
C PRO A 52 -15.44 19.10 -19.33
N PHE A 53 -14.62 18.07 -19.11
CA PHE A 53 -15.05 16.85 -18.42
C PHE A 53 -13.95 16.37 -17.49
N GLN A 54 -14.16 16.53 -16.19
CA GLN A 54 -13.22 16.07 -15.16
C GLN A 54 -14.00 15.58 -13.94
N ILE A 55 -13.50 14.53 -13.29
CA ILE A 55 -14.06 13.89 -12.10
C ILE A 55 -13.06 13.80 -10.97
N GLY A 56 -13.57 13.68 -9.74
CA GLY A 56 -12.80 13.23 -8.59
C GLY A 56 -12.91 11.71 -8.45
N ILE A 57 -11.86 11.05 -7.95
CA ILE A 57 -11.83 9.59 -7.77
C ILE A 57 -11.39 9.25 -6.36
N PHE A 58 -12.21 8.45 -5.65
CA PHE A 58 -11.95 7.92 -4.32
C PHE A 58 -11.85 6.40 -4.37
N THR A 59 -10.79 5.84 -3.80
CA THR A 59 -10.60 4.38 -3.74
C THR A 59 -10.02 3.94 -2.41
N GLY A 60 -9.93 2.64 -2.17
CA GLY A 60 -9.20 2.08 -1.04
C GLY A 60 -7.68 2.10 -1.22
N ALA A 61 -7.19 2.05 -2.40
CA ALA A 61 -5.85 2.14 -2.97
C ALA A 61 -5.83 1.40 -4.32
N SER A 62 -6.98 1.39 -5.01
CA SER A 62 -7.09 0.79 -6.34
C SER A 62 -6.16 1.54 -7.29
N THR A 63 -5.47 0.82 -8.15
CA THR A 63 -4.56 1.37 -9.15
C THR A 63 -4.57 0.48 -10.38
N GLY A 64 -4.30 1.04 -11.54
CA GLY A 64 -4.20 0.28 -12.76
C GLY A 64 -4.46 1.11 -14.00
N ASP A 65 -4.34 0.48 -15.17
CA ASP A 65 -4.58 1.19 -16.43
C ASP A 65 -6.07 1.51 -16.61
N ALA A 66 -6.95 0.58 -16.27
CA ALA A 66 -8.40 0.77 -16.41
C ALA A 66 -8.97 1.86 -15.47
N THR A 67 -8.31 2.19 -14.37
CA THR A 67 -8.73 3.24 -13.44
C THR A 67 -7.95 4.53 -13.66
N ASP A 68 -6.66 4.51 -13.35
CA ASP A 68 -5.81 5.70 -13.32
C ASP A 68 -5.25 6.06 -14.71
N GLY A 69 -4.77 5.04 -15.45
CA GLY A 69 -4.03 5.26 -16.70
C GLY A 69 -4.90 5.88 -17.80
N ILE A 70 -5.98 5.19 -18.17
CA ILE A 70 -6.86 5.64 -19.26
C ILE A 70 -7.48 7.02 -18.98
N LEU A 71 -7.94 7.26 -17.75
CA LEU A 71 -8.53 8.54 -17.36
C LEU A 71 -7.51 9.67 -17.30
N SER A 72 -6.25 9.37 -16.93
CA SER A 72 -5.16 10.36 -16.94
C SER A 72 -4.79 10.77 -18.36
N ARG A 73 -4.67 9.81 -19.30
CA ARG A 73 -4.32 10.09 -20.70
C ARG A 73 -5.31 11.02 -21.37
N VAL A 74 -6.60 10.91 -21.03
CA VAL A 74 -7.67 11.76 -21.57
C VAL A 74 -7.94 13.00 -20.70
N LYS A 75 -7.13 13.26 -19.66
CA LYS A 75 -7.24 14.41 -18.73
C LYS A 75 -8.60 14.50 -18.02
N ALA A 76 -9.20 13.35 -17.72
CA ALA A 76 -10.50 13.25 -17.08
C ALA A 76 -10.46 13.33 -15.55
N ILE A 77 -9.27 13.37 -14.93
CA ILE A 77 -9.12 13.39 -13.47
C ILE A 77 -8.76 14.80 -13.00
N ARG A 78 -9.58 15.38 -12.09
CA ARG A 78 -9.24 16.63 -11.39
C ARG A 78 -8.63 16.40 -10.01
N TYR A 79 -9.08 15.31 -9.32
CA TYR A 79 -8.71 14.99 -7.95
C TYR A 79 -8.65 13.48 -7.76
N ARG A 80 -7.69 13.01 -6.96
CA ARG A 80 -7.49 11.58 -6.67
C ARG A 80 -6.96 11.38 -5.24
N ALA A 81 -7.52 10.39 -4.54
CA ALA A 81 -7.04 9.90 -3.25
C ALA A 81 -7.27 8.38 -3.17
N PRO A 82 -6.53 7.63 -2.33
CA PRO A 82 -5.40 8.02 -1.50
C PRO A 82 -4.05 7.63 -2.10
N TYR A 83 -4.01 6.69 -3.07
CA TYR A 83 -2.80 5.98 -3.49
C TYR A 83 -2.84 5.60 -4.97
N THR A 84 -1.69 5.62 -5.63
CA THR A 84 -1.52 5.08 -6.99
C THR A 84 -0.06 4.70 -7.27
N THR A 85 0.12 3.77 -8.20
CA THR A 85 1.42 3.41 -8.78
C THR A 85 1.43 3.54 -10.31
N ASN A 86 0.33 4.00 -10.90
CA ASN A 86 0.20 4.08 -12.36
C ASN A 86 1.14 5.16 -12.95
N PRO A 87 1.94 4.84 -13.99
CA PRO A 87 2.93 5.78 -14.53
C PRO A 87 2.33 7.00 -15.24
N ASP A 88 1.19 6.87 -15.93
CA ASP A 88 0.54 7.99 -16.63
C ASP A 88 -0.06 8.95 -15.60
N PHE A 89 -0.70 8.42 -14.59
CA PHE A 89 -1.21 9.22 -13.48
C PHE A 89 -0.07 9.95 -12.76
N ARG A 90 1.00 9.24 -12.41
CA ARG A 90 2.19 9.81 -11.75
C ARG A 90 2.77 10.97 -12.56
N LYS A 91 2.85 10.81 -13.88
CA LYS A 91 3.31 11.88 -14.78
C LYS A 91 2.40 13.10 -14.71
N ALA A 92 1.09 12.91 -14.74
CA ALA A 92 0.12 14.01 -14.67
C ALA A 92 0.17 14.75 -13.32
N VAL A 93 0.30 14.02 -12.21
CA VAL A 93 0.49 14.63 -10.86
C VAL A 93 1.77 15.45 -10.81
N ASN A 94 2.89 14.87 -11.24
CA ASN A 94 4.19 15.57 -11.23
C ASN A 94 4.25 16.77 -12.18
N ASN A 95 3.35 16.85 -13.15
CA ASN A 95 3.16 18.01 -14.02
C ASN A 95 2.19 19.06 -13.45
N GLY A 96 1.56 18.79 -12.28
CA GLY A 96 0.56 19.68 -11.68
C GLY A 96 -0.82 19.64 -12.37
N GLU A 97 -1.08 18.60 -13.17
CA GLU A 97 -2.34 18.46 -13.91
C GLU A 97 -3.47 17.86 -13.07
N ILE A 98 -3.15 17.12 -12.02
CA ILE A 98 -4.09 16.43 -11.12
C ILE A 98 -3.79 16.81 -9.68
N ALA A 99 -4.82 17.21 -8.91
CA ALA A 99 -4.72 17.35 -7.47
C ALA A 99 -4.71 15.96 -6.83
N TYR A 100 -3.58 15.56 -6.28
CA TYR A 100 -3.40 14.27 -5.62
C TYR A 100 -3.30 14.46 -4.11
N ASN A 101 -4.15 13.75 -3.37
CA ASN A 101 -4.16 13.75 -1.91
C ASN A 101 -3.69 12.39 -1.41
N ASP A 102 -2.45 12.37 -0.93
CA ASP A 102 -1.84 11.20 -0.29
C ASP A 102 -2.31 11.10 1.16
N ILE A 103 -2.96 10.01 1.52
CA ILE A 103 -3.59 9.82 2.83
C ILE A 103 -3.26 8.43 3.35
N HIS A 104 -3.08 8.29 4.65
CA HIS A 104 -3.05 6.99 5.31
C HIS A 104 -4.28 6.15 4.98
N LEU A 105 -4.09 4.90 4.60
CA LEU A 105 -5.19 4.06 4.14
C LEU A 105 -6.25 3.81 5.21
N SER A 106 -5.85 3.78 6.49
CA SER A 106 -6.79 3.68 7.62
C SER A 106 -7.73 4.88 7.72
N GLN A 107 -7.33 6.04 7.19
CA GLN A 107 -8.09 7.29 7.28
C GLN A 107 -9.02 7.51 6.09
N MET A 108 -8.73 6.90 4.93
CA MET A 108 -9.45 7.18 3.69
C MET A 108 -10.97 7.03 3.81
N ALA A 109 -11.43 5.89 4.33
CA ALA A 109 -12.87 5.64 4.48
C ALA A 109 -13.55 6.64 5.41
N GLN A 110 -12.92 6.94 6.56
CA GLN A 110 -13.49 7.88 7.53
C GLN A 110 -13.51 9.32 7.00
N GLU A 111 -12.50 9.77 6.25
CA GLU A 111 -12.49 11.12 5.67
C GLU A 111 -13.55 11.30 4.59
N VAL A 112 -13.83 10.23 3.82
CA VAL A 112 -14.99 10.20 2.92
C VAL A 112 -16.31 10.31 3.72
N ARG A 113 -16.43 9.57 4.83
CA ARG A 113 -17.63 9.63 5.71
C ARG A 113 -17.81 11.01 6.36
N TYR A 114 -16.74 11.67 6.74
CA TYR A 114 -16.78 13.03 7.32
C TYR A 114 -17.08 14.11 6.29
N GLY A 115 -17.05 13.78 4.99
CA GLY A 115 -17.29 14.71 3.91
C GLY A 115 -16.14 15.69 3.65
N PHE A 116 -14.93 15.42 4.16
CA PHE A 116 -13.76 16.30 3.99
C PHE A 116 -13.35 16.45 2.53
N MET A 117 -13.64 15.44 1.70
CA MET A 117 -13.32 15.41 0.27
C MET A 117 -14.56 15.68 -0.61
N GLY A 118 -15.69 16.07 -0.01
CA GLY A 118 -16.98 16.22 -0.69
C GLY A 118 -17.77 14.90 -0.76
N LYS A 119 -18.93 14.96 -1.40
CA LYS A 119 -19.82 13.80 -1.51
C LYS A 119 -19.33 12.79 -2.54
N VAL A 120 -19.84 11.57 -2.47
CA VAL A 120 -19.71 10.53 -3.49
C VAL A 120 -20.99 10.56 -4.35
N ASP A 121 -20.87 10.88 -5.64
CA ASP A 121 -22.03 10.95 -6.54
C ASP A 121 -22.38 9.55 -7.08
N VAL A 122 -21.37 8.77 -7.48
CA VAL A 122 -21.54 7.42 -8.03
C VAL A 122 -20.50 6.50 -7.43
N ALA A 123 -20.92 5.33 -6.94
CA ALA A 123 -20.03 4.23 -6.61
C ALA A 123 -20.08 3.16 -7.69
N ILE A 124 -18.93 2.64 -8.10
CA ILE A 124 -18.80 1.52 -9.03
C ILE A 124 -18.10 0.38 -8.28
N LEU A 125 -18.80 -0.73 -8.09
CA LEU A 125 -18.32 -1.87 -7.33
C LEU A 125 -18.16 -3.08 -8.23
N GLU A 126 -17.00 -3.71 -8.19
CA GLU A 126 -16.83 -5.03 -8.79
C GLU A 126 -17.30 -6.12 -7.82
N ALA A 127 -18.09 -7.07 -8.31
CA ALA A 127 -18.65 -8.15 -7.52
C ALA A 127 -18.66 -9.48 -8.30
N CYS A 128 -18.59 -10.59 -7.58
CA CYS A 128 -18.81 -11.92 -8.15
C CYS A 128 -20.29 -12.37 -8.04
N GLU A 129 -21.07 -11.75 -7.16
CA GLU A 129 -22.49 -12.03 -7.01
C GLU A 129 -23.23 -10.82 -6.41
N ILE A 130 -24.51 -10.68 -6.77
CA ILE A 130 -25.45 -9.74 -6.17
C ILE A 130 -26.81 -10.40 -5.99
N THR A 131 -27.42 -10.20 -4.81
CA THR A 131 -28.76 -10.69 -4.51
C THR A 131 -29.83 -9.61 -4.66
N PRO A 132 -31.10 -9.97 -4.87
CA PRO A 132 -32.19 -8.98 -5.05
C PRO A 132 -32.38 -8.02 -3.87
N ASP A 133 -31.98 -8.41 -2.65
CA ASP A 133 -32.01 -7.59 -1.44
C ASP A 133 -30.74 -6.73 -1.25
N GLY A 134 -29.87 -6.67 -2.26
CA GLY A 134 -28.72 -5.77 -2.31
C GLY A 134 -27.47 -6.26 -1.56
N LYS A 135 -27.32 -7.56 -1.34
CA LYS A 135 -26.07 -8.13 -0.85
C LYS A 135 -25.08 -8.25 -2.02
N VAL A 136 -24.00 -7.49 -1.96
CA VAL A 136 -22.95 -7.44 -2.99
C VAL A 136 -21.74 -8.20 -2.47
N TYR A 137 -21.41 -9.32 -3.10
CA TYR A 137 -20.25 -10.13 -2.77
C TYR A 137 -19.07 -9.65 -3.62
N LEU A 138 -18.12 -8.97 -2.96
CA LEU A 138 -16.94 -8.42 -3.62
C LEU A 138 -16.03 -9.53 -4.15
N THR A 139 -15.15 -9.19 -5.07
CA THR A 139 -14.19 -10.11 -5.67
C THR A 139 -12.93 -10.25 -4.81
N ALA A 140 -11.77 -9.78 -5.27
CA ALA A 140 -10.47 -10.07 -4.67
C ALA A 140 -10.00 -8.99 -3.67
N ALA A 141 -10.80 -7.97 -3.34
CA ALA A 141 -10.40 -6.93 -2.40
C ALA A 141 -11.58 -6.23 -1.71
N GLY A 142 -11.37 -5.79 -0.46
CA GLY A 142 -12.34 -5.03 0.32
C GLY A 142 -12.31 -3.52 0.05
N GLY A 143 -11.12 -2.93 0.03
CA GLY A 143 -10.92 -1.49 -0.17
C GLY A 143 -11.78 -0.63 0.75
N ILE A 144 -12.42 0.41 0.19
CA ILE A 144 -13.42 1.24 0.87
C ILE A 144 -14.83 1.00 0.33
N ALA A 145 -15.06 -0.17 -0.30
CA ALA A 145 -16.32 -0.50 -0.95
C ALA A 145 -17.57 -0.29 -0.06
N PRO A 146 -17.61 -0.71 1.23
CA PRO A 146 -18.78 -0.49 2.07
C PRO A 146 -19.08 1.01 2.26
N THR A 147 -18.07 1.83 2.47
CA THR A 147 -18.23 3.27 2.69
C THR A 147 -18.75 3.98 1.45
N ILE A 148 -18.15 3.75 0.28
CA ILE A 148 -18.61 4.41 -0.96
C ILE A 148 -20.00 3.92 -1.37
N ALA A 149 -20.30 2.65 -1.18
CA ALA A 149 -21.64 2.09 -1.47
C ALA A 149 -22.73 2.73 -0.59
N ARG A 150 -22.43 2.93 0.69
CA ARG A 150 -23.35 3.54 1.63
C ARG A 150 -23.59 5.03 1.35
N LEU A 151 -22.54 5.77 0.98
CA LEU A 151 -22.60 7.24 0.83
C LEU A 151 -23.01 7.70 -0.56
N ALA A 152 -22.74 6.93 -1.60
CA ALA A 152 -23.07 7.31 -2.97
C ALA A 152 -24.57 7.54 -3.19
N ASP A 153 -24.90 8.52 -4.03
CA ASP A 153 -26.27 8.72 -4.50
C ASP A 153 -26.74 7.57 -5.40
N LYS A 154 -25.82 7.02 -6.21
CA LYS A 154 -26.05 5.94 -7.18
C LYS A 154 -24.96 4.90 -7.06
N VAL A 155 -25.34 3.63 -7.27
CA VAL A 155 -24.41 2.50 -7.28
C VAL A 155 -24.53 1.74 -8.60
N ILE A 156 -23.41 1.45 -9.22
CA ILE A 156 -23.26 0.60 -10.39
C ILE A 156 -22.51 -0.65 -9.95
N ILE A 157 -22.96 -1.82 -10.37
CA ILE A 157 -22.28 -3.08 -10.11
C ILE A 157 -21.65 -3.61 -11.41
N GLU A 158 -20.34 -3.81 -11.41
CA GLU A 158 -19.69 -4.65 -12.41
C GLU A 158 -19.70 -6.10 -11.92
N LEU A 159 -20.61 -6.92 -12.45
CA LEU A 159 -20.73 -8.33 -12.11
C LEU A 159 -19.73 -9.12 -12.96
N ASN A 160 -18.59 -9.49 -12.36
CA ASN A 160 -17.46 -10.03 -13.08
C ASN A 160 -17.38 -11.56 -12.98
N ALA A 161 -17.69 -12.24 -14.09
CA ALA A 161 -17.68 -13.70 -14.20
C ALA A 161 -16.26 -14.32 -14.19
N ALA A 162 -15.20 -13.52 -14.34
CA ALA A 162 -13.82 -13.97 -14.18
C ALA A 162 -13.49 -14.33 -12.71
N HIS A 163 -14.30 -13.87 -11.75
CA HIS A 163 -14.16 -14.20 -10.33
C HIS A 163 -15.21 -15.22 -9.91
N SER A 164 -14.74 -16.37 -9.43
CA SER A 164 -15.61 -17.46 -9.02
C SER A 164 -16.44 -17.10 -7.79
N LYS A 165 -17.72 -17.50 -7.80
CA LYS A 165 -18.61 -17.43 -6.62
C LYS A 165 -18.11 -18.30 -5.44
N ASN A 166 -17.18 -19.23 -5.67
CA ASN A 166 -16.53 -19.97 -4.59
C ASN A 166 -15.83 -19.04 -3.59
N GLY A 167 -15.35 -17.85 -4.04
CA GLY A 167 -14.77 -16.80 -3.17
C GLY A 167 -15.76 -16.14 -2.20
N MET A 168 -17.06 -16.37 -2.35
CA MET A 168 -18.05 -15.86 -1.40
C MET A 168 -17.77 -16.39 0.01
N GLY A 169 -17.76 -15.50 1.00
CA GLY A 169 -17.43 -15.82 2.39
C GLY A 169 -15.97 -15.62 2.78
N LEU A 170 -15.08 -15.26 1.85
CA LEU A 170 -13.71 -14.85 2.21
C LEU A 170 -13.67 -13.43 2.82
N HIS A 171 -14.67 -12.61 2.56
CA HIS A 171 -14.76 -11.27 3.13
C HIS A 171 -15.30 -11.25 4.55
N ASP A 172 -14.88 -10.22 5.31
CA ASP A 172 -15.35 -9.85 6.64
C ASP A 172 -15.55 -8.33 6.65
N VAL A 173 -16.69 -7.90 6.11
CA VAL A 173 -17.02 -6.49 5.91
C VAL A 173 -17.54 -5.89 7.20
N TYR A 174 -16.78 -4.98 7.77
CA TYR A 174 -17.14 -4.24 8.97
C TYR A 174 -16.77 -2.76 8.79
N GLU A 175 -17.66 -1.85 9.15
CA GLU A 175 -17.41 -0.41 9.23
C GLU A 175 -17.45 0.03 10.70
N PRO A 176 -16.39 0.68 11.23
CA PRO A 176 -16.44 1.27 12.56
C PRO A 176 -17.48 2.38 12.64
N LEU A 177 -18.02 2.59 13.83
CA LEU A 177 -18.84 3.75 14.10
C LEU A 177 -17.99 5.03 14.06
N ASP A 178 -18.62 6.13 13.68
CA ASP A 178 -17.96 7.44 13.69
C ASP A 178 -17.97 8.07 15.10
N PRO A 179 -17.03 8.99 15.42
CA PRO A 179 -17.06 9.71 16.68
C PRO A 179 -18.42 10.43 16.90
N PRO A 180 -18.90 10.55 18.14
CA PRO A 180 -18.28 10.08 19.40
C PRO A 180 -18.66 8.63 19.76
N TYR A 181 -19.29 7.89 18.86
CA TYR A 181 -19.87 6.55 19.14
C TYR A 181 -18.93 5.39 18.88
N ARG A 182 -17.65 5.68 18.57
CA ARG A 182 -16.63 4.65 18.34
C ARG A 182 -16.49 3.73 19.55
N ARG A 183 -16.29 2.44 19.24
CA ARG A 183 -16.03 1.39 20.22
C ARG A 183 -14.80 0.61 19.77
N GLU A 184 -14.24 -0.20 20.66
CA GLU A 184 -13.21 -1.16 20.30
C GLU A 184 -13.66 -2.06 19.15
N ILE A 185 -12.73 -2.39 18.27
CA ILE A 185 -12.97 -3.35 17.19
C ILE A 185 -12.54 -4.72 17.71
N PRO A 186 -13.48 -5.70 17.88
CA PRO A 186 -13.20 -6.94 18.61
C PRO A 186 -12.44 -7.98 17.75
N ILE A 187 -11.27 -7.59 17.25
CA ILE A 187 -10.29 -8.45 16.57
C ILE A 187 -9.11 -8.62 17.53
N PHE A 188 -8.96 -9.81 18.11
CA PHE A 188 -7.92 -10.16 19.09
C PHE A 188 -6.89 -11.11 18.51
N LYS A 189 -7.15 -11.68 17.34
CA LYS A 189 -6.26 -12.49 16.51
C LYS A 189 -6.60 -12.28 15.03
N PRO A 190 -5.66 -12.49 14.10
CA PRO A 190 -5.90 -12.28 12.66
C PRO A 190 -7.10 -13.03 12.10
N SER A 191 -7.45 -14.18 12.67
CA SER A 191 -8.55 -15.04 12.21
C SER A 191 -9.94 -14.63 12.71
N ASP A 192 -10.08 -13.66 13.63
CA ASP A 192 -11.39 -13.24 14.12
C ASP A 192 -12.21 -12.60 13.00
N ARG A 193 -13.49 -12.96 12.90
CA ARG A 193 -14.45 -12.39 11.97
C ARG A 193 -15.54 -11.69 12.75
N ILE A 194 -15.84 -10.45 12.39
CA ILE A 194 -16.74 -9.55 13.14
C ILE A 194 -17.81 -8.91 12.28
N GLY A 195 -17.71 -9.05 10.97
CA GLY A 195 -18.57 -8.41 9.98
C GLY A 195 -19.38 -9.39 9.15
N LEU A 196 -19.78 -8.94 7.98
CA LEU A 196 -20.60 -9.69 7.02
C LEU A 196 -19.73 -10.15 5.84
N PRO A 197 -20.09 -11.25 5.15
CA PRO A 197 -19.36 -11.70 3.97
C PRO A 197 -19.69 -10.90 2.70
N TYR A 198 -20.45 -9.83 2.80
CA TYR A 198 -20.90 -8.98 1.69
C TYR A 198 -21.02 -7.51 2.12
N VAL A 199 -21.06 -6.63 1.14
CA VAL A 199 -21.47 -5.23 1.32
C VAL A 199 -22.98 -5.15 1.16
N GLN A 200 -23.69 -4.59 2.16
CA GLN A 200 -25.14 -4.33 2.04
C GLN A 200 -25.34 -2.98 1.34
N VAL A 201 -25.99 -3.00 0.19
CA VAL A 201 -26.36 -1.81 -0.59
C VAL A 201 -27.89 -1.66 -0.56
N ASP A 202 -28.39 -0.43 -0.40
CA ASP A 202 -29.81 -0.17 -0.59
C ASP A 202 -30.17 -0.47 -2.07
N PRO A 203 -31.07 -1.43 -2.34
CA PRO A 203 -31.45 -1.80 -3.70
C PRO A 203 -31.92 -0.62 -4.56
N LYS A 204 -32.48 0.44 -3.94
CA LYS A 204 -32.97 1.63 -4.63
C LYS A 204 -31.83 2.49 -5.22
N LYS A 205 -30.63 2.38 -4.68
CA LYS A 205 -29.46 3.09 -5.18
C LYS A 205 -28.79 2.38 -6.37
N ILE A 206 -29.06 1.07 -6.55
CA ILE A 206 -28.48 0.28 -7.62
C ILE A 206 -29.18 0.60 -8.92
N ILE A 207 -28.52 1.40 -9.77
CA ILE A 207 -29.09 1.89 -11.03
C ILE A 207 -28.89 0.91 -12.18
N GLY A 208 -27.95 -0.02 -12.06
CA GLY A 208 -27.73 -1.05 -13.08
C GLY A 208 -26.59 -1.98 -12.73
N VAL A 209 -26.59 -3.12 -13.40
CA VAL A 209 -25.56 -4.16 -13.36
C VAL A 209 -24.93 -4.28 -14.73
N VAL A 210 -23.63 -4.21 -14.80
CA VAL A 210 -22.83 -4.42 -16.02
C VAL A 210 -22.21 -5.81 -15.93
N GLU A 211 -22.55 -6.70 -16.84
CA GLU A 211 -21.93 -8.02 -16.89
C GLU A 211 -20.55 -7.94 -17.53
N VAL A 212 -19.56 -8.48 -16.84
CA VAL A 212 -18.13 -8.40 -17.18
C VAL A 212 -17.50 -9.79 -17.08
N ASN A 213 -16.49 -10.07 -17.91
CA ASN A 213 -15.64 -11.23 -17.80
C ASN A 213 -14.18 -10.82 -18.08
N MET A 214 -13.58 -10.14 -17.12
CA MET A 214 -12.24 -9.57 -17.26
C MET A 214 -11.42 -9.88 -15.99
N PRO A 215 -10.28 -10.58 -16.10
CA PRO A 215 -9.42 -10.89 -14.96
C PRO A 215 -8.74 -9.62 -14.42
N ASP A 216 -8.24 -9.72 -13.19
CA ASP A 216 -7.41 -8.68 -12.60
C ASP A 216 -6.08 -8.52 -13.33
N GLN A 217 -5.57 -7.27 -13.38
CA GLN A 217 -4.29 -6.97 -14.03
C GLN A 217 -3.10 -7.12 -13.07
N ALA A 218 -3.16 -8.08 -12.16
CA ALA A 218 -2.05 -8.39 -11.27
C ALA A 218 -0.87 -8.96 -12.08
N ARG A 219 0.33 -8.48 -11.73
CA ARG A 219 1.57 -8.93 -12.35
C ARG A 219 2.31 -9.86 -11.41
N SER A 220 2.93 -10.90 -11.97
CA SER A 220 3.90 -11.69 -11.23
C SER A 220 5.13 -10.84 -10.93
N PHE A 221 5.70 -11.04 -9.74
CA PHE A 221 6.97 -10.42 -9.39
C PHE A 221 8.14 -11.21 -9.98
N THR A 222 9.22 -10.52 -10.28
CA THR A 222 10.47 -11.16 -10.73
C THR A 222 11.09 -11.95 -9.57
N ALA A 223 11.87 -12.99 -9.92
CA ALA A 223 12.66 -13.70 -8.93
C ALA A 223 13.59 -12.73 -8.18
N PRO A 224 13.83 -12.95 -6.87
CA PRO A 224 14.77 -12.15 -6.10
C PRO A 224 16.17 -12.16 -6.74
N ASP A 225 16.83 -11.02 -6.73
CA ASP A 225 18.24 -10.87 -7.08
C ASP A 225 19.13 -11.02 -5.83
N PRO A 226 20.47 -11.13 -5.99
CA PRO A 226 21.36 -11.31 -4.84
C PRO A 226 21.29 -10.21 -3.76
N ILE A 227 20.95 -8.96 -4.13
CA ILE A 227 20.80 -7.85 -3.19
C ILE A 227 19.52 -8.03 -2.37
N THR A 228 18.40 -8.27 -3.04
CA THR A 228 17.11 -8.47 -2.37
C THR A 228 17.09 -9.74 -1.52
N ASP A 229 17.75 -10.83 -1.99
CA ASP A 229 17.92 -12.05 -1.19
C ASP A 229 18.73 -11.80 0.09
N ARG A 230 19.81 -11.00 -0.02
CA ARG A 230 20.63 -10.66 1.15
C ARG A 230 19.84 -9.79 2.15
N ILE A 231 19.05 -8.83 1.69
CA ILE A 231 18.13 -8.07 2.55
C ILE A 231 17.15 -9.01 3.25
N GLY A 232 16.52 -9.93 2.50
CA GLY A 232 15.61 -10.92 3.05
C GLY A 232 16.24 -11.79 4.12
N GLN A 233 17.47 -12.25 3.90
CA GLN A 233 18.22 -13.02 4.89
C GLN A 233 18.57 -12.21 6.13
N ASN A 234 19.01 -10.96 5.98
CA ASN A 234 19.29 -10.06 7.11
C ASN A 234 18.06 -9.82 7.98
N VAL A 235 16.87 -9.70 7.36
CA VAL A 235 15.59 -9.60 8.11
C VAL A 235 15.31 -10.88 8.88
N ALA A 236 15.41 -12.05 8.26
CA ALA A 236 15.16 -13.34 8.92
C ALA A 236 16.13 -13.58 10.09
N ASP A 237 17.42 -13.33 9.89
CA ASP A 237 18.46 -13.47 10.91
C ASP A 237 18.20 -12.54 12.10
N PHE A 238 17.80 -11.29 11.83
CA PHE A 238 17.46 -10.32 12.88
C PHE A 238 16.26 -10.77 13.71
N LEU A 239 15.17 -11.18 13.05
CA LEU A 239 13.96 -11.65 13.76
C LEU A 239 14.23 -12.94 14.55
N ALA A 240 14.99 -13.88 14.00
CA ALA A 240 15.42 -15.08 14.70
C ALA A 240 16.30 -14.76 15.93
N ALA A 241 17.16 -13.74 15.82
CA ALA A 241 17.97 -13.27 16.95
C ALA A 241 17.11 -12.64 18.04
N ASP A 242 16.10 -11.83 17.68
CA ASP A 242 15.16 -11.24 18.64
C ASP A 242 14.30 -12.30 19.35
N MET A 243 13.91 -13.36 18.65
CA MET A 243 13.27 -14.51 19.28
C MET A 243 14.18 -15.19 20.31
N ARG A 244 15.45 -15.47 19.95
CA ARG A 244 16.41 -16.07 20.90
C ARG A 244 16.66 -15.21 22.13
N ARG A 245 16.56 -13.87 21.99
CA ARG A 245 16.67 -12.91 23.11
C ARG A 245 15.38 -12.77 23.92
N GLY A 246 14.28 -13.40 23.49
CA GLY A 246 12.96 -13.28 24.13
C GLY A 246 12.26 -11.94 23.90
N ILE A 247 12.74 -11.13 22.95
CA ILE A 247 12.08 -9.88 22.55
C ILE A 247 10.82 -10.20 21.73
N ILE A 248 10.93 -11.14 20.80
CA ILE A 248 9.78 -11.71 20.08
C ILE A 248 9.41 -13.02 20.81
N PRO A 249 8.12 -13.23 21.15
CA PRO A 249 7.68 -14.44 21.83
C PRO A 249 7.91 -15.69 20.95
N ALA A 250 8.06 -16.86 21.60
CA ALA A 250 8.31 -18.12 20.91
C ALA A 250 7.21 -18.54 19.92
N SER A 251 5.97 -18.05 20.11
CA SER A 251 4.86 -18.25 19.18
C SER A 251 4.96 -17.42 17.89
N PHE A 252 5.90 -16.49 17.86
CA PHE A 252 6.01 -15.39 16.92
C PHE A 252 4.84 -14.39 17.03
N LEU A 253 4.91 -13.30 16.27
CA LEU A 253 3.88 -12.27 16.21
C LEU A 253 3.33 -12.19 14.77
N PRO A 254 2.11 -11.65 14.58
CA PRO A 254 1.60 -11.42 13.23
C PRO A 254 2.52 -10.53 12.42
N LEU A 255 2.68 -10.85 11.14
CA LEU A 255 3.57 -10.13 10.23
C LEU A 255 2.77 -9.30 9.24
N GLN A 256 3.20 -8.06 9.00
CA GLN A 256 2.84 -7.28 7.82
C GLN A 256 4.05 -7.21 6.89
N SER A 257 3.81 -7.41 5.62
CA SER A 257 4.80 -7.24 4.56
C SER A 257 4.26 -6.33 3.47
N GLY A 258 5.11 -5.45 2.96
CA GLY A 258 4.80 -4.66 1.76
C GLY A 258 4.69 -5.54 0.51
N VAL A 259 4.65 -4.90 -0.65
CA VAL A 259 4.59 -5.57 -1.96
C VAL A 259 5.94 -5.43 -2.69
N GLY A 260 6.24 -6.38 -3.57
CA GLY A 260 7.40 -6.31 -4.47
C GLY A 260 8.51 -7.31 -4.16
N ASN A 261 9.63 -7.18 -4.87
CA ASN A 261 10.71 -8.17 -4.85
C ASN A 261 11.37 -8.33 -3.47
N ILE A 262 11.60 -7.22 -2.74
CA ILE A 262 12.18 -7.29 -1.39
C ILE A 262 11.22 -8.00 -0.45
N ALA A 263 9.91 -7.68 -0.50
CA ALA A 263 8.90 -8.35 0.31
C ALA A 263 8.88 -9.87 0.05
N ASN A 264 8.94 -10.28 -1.21
CA ASN A 264 9.00 -11.69 -1.59
C ASN A 264 10.30 -12.37 -1.11
N ALA A 265 11.43 -11.68 -1.18
CA ALA A 265 12.71 -12.19 -0.67
C ALA A 265 12.67 -12.40 0.86
N VAL A 266 12.10 -11.44 1.59
CA VAL A 266 11.87 -11.55 3.04
C VAL A 266 10.97 -12.74 3.38
N LEU A 267 9.81 -12.85 2.73
CA LEU A 267 8.88 -13.95 2.94
C LEU A 267 9.53 -15.30 2.61
N GLY A 268 10.30 -15.36 1.53
CA GLY A 268 11.06 -16.55 1.14
C GLY A 268 12.11 -16.93 2.19
N ALA A 269 12.85 -15.97 2.74
CA ALA A 269 13.85 -16.20 3.80
C ALA A 269 13.17 -16.72 5.09
N LEU A 270 12.08 -16.07 5.53
CA LEU A 270 11.30 -16.48 6.69
C LEU A 270 10.69 -17.88 6.50
N GLY A 271 10.24 -18.21 5.28
CA GLY A 271 9.72 -19.52 4.96
C GLY A 271 10.76 -20.63 5.07
N ARG A 272 12.00 -20.34 4.70
CA ARG A 272 13.13 -21.29 4.76
C ARG A 272 13.73 -21.47 6.16
N ASP A 273 13.67 -20.42 7.00
CA ASP A 273 14.25 -20.46 8.35
C ASP A 273 13.39 -21.34 9.27
N LYS A 274 13.94 -22.49 9.67
CA LYS A 274 13.27 -23.44 10.57
C LYS A 274 13.28 -23.02 12.04
N THR A 275 14.06 -22.02 12.41
CA THR A 275 14.07 -21.47 13.79
C THR A 275 12.89 -20.54 14.04
N ILE A 276 12.32 -19.97 12.98
CA ILE A 276 11.10 -19.18 13.02
C ILE A 276 9.91 -20.15 12.89
N PRO A 277 8.99 -20.18 13.86
CA PRO A 277 7.82 -21.05 13.80
C PRO A 277 6.85 -20.63 12.69
N ALA A 278 5.85 -21.44 12.40
CA ALA A 278 4.76 -21.02 11.54
C ALA A 278 4.00 -19.85 12.20
N PHE A 279 3.72 -18.79 11.42
CA PHE A 279 3.20 -17.52 11.91
C PHE A 279 1.88 -17.14 11.24
N GLU A 280 1.26 -16.07 11.72
CA GLU A 280 0.08 -15.46 11.10
C GLU A 280 0.47 -14.14 10.42
N MET A 281 -0.34 -13.72 9.46
CA MET A 281 -0.20 -12.41 8.83
C MET A 281 -1.42 -11.53 9.11
N TYR A 282 -1.15 -10.28 9.44
CA TYR A 282 -2.10 -9.19 9.46
C TYR A 282 -1.53 -8.06 8.61
N THR A 283 -2.02 -7.94 7.38
CA THR A 283 -1.37 -7.12 6.34
C THR A 283 -2.42 -6.51 5.42
N GLU A 284 -2.05 -5.54 4.60
CA GLU A 284 -2.97 -4.98 3.62
C GLU A 284 -3.06 -5.81 2.33
N VAL A 285 -1.97 -6.45 1.93
CA VAL A 285 -1.89 -7.19 0.66
C VAL A 285 -1.32 -8.58 0.89
N LEU A 286 -1.93 -9.60 0.28
CA LEU A 286 -1.36 -10.93 0.12
C LEU A 286 -0.96 -11.14 -1.34
N GLN A 287 0.27 -11.65 -1.53
CA GLN A 287 0.85 -11.99 -2.82
C GLN A 287 0.99 -13.51 -2.97
N ASP A 288 1.30 -14.00 -4.17
CA ASP A 288 1.49 -15.43 -4.48
C ASP A 288 2.41 -16.13 -3.47
N ALA A 289 3.52 -15.49 -3.10
CA ALA A 289 4.47 -16.05 -2.12
C ALA A 289 3.81 -16.38 -0.76
N VAL A 290 2.83 -15.59 -0.32
CA VAL A 290 2.11 -15.88 0.93
C VAL A 290 1.16 -17.06 0.76
N VAL A 291 0.48 -17.18 -0.39
CA VAL A 291 -0.41 -18.31 -0.70
C VAL A 291 0.39 -19.62 -0.70
N ASP A 292 1.59 -19.61 -1.28
CA ASP A 292 2.51 -20.75 -1.24
C ASP A 292 2.92 -21.10 0.19
N LEU A 293 3.24 -20.11 1.03
CA LEU A 293 3.58 -20.33 2.43
C LEU A 293 2.40 -20.86 3.25
N ILE A 294 1.16 -20.47 2.92
CA ILE A 294 -0.06 -21.05 3.53
C ILE A 294 -0.17 -22.53 3.14
N ARG A 295 0.01 -22.89 1.86
CA ARG A 295 -0.01 -24.29 1.40
C ARG A 295 1.07 -25.13 2.07
N GLN A 296 2.24 -24.54 2.32
CA GLN A 296 3.35 -25.21 3.03
C GLN A 296 3.15 -25.27 4.56
N GLY A 297 2.10 -24.65 5.10
CA GLY A 297 1.84 -24.57 6.54
C GLY A 297 2.80 -23.64 7.30
N ARG A 298 3.58 -22.79 6.58
CA ARG A 298 4.47 -21.78 7.17
C ARG A 298 3.70 -20.52 7.59
N VAL A 299 2.66 -20.16 6.87
CA VAL A 299 1.67 -19.16 7.27
C VAL A 299 0.40 -19.89 7.70
N LYS A 300 -0.03 -19.69 8.96
CA LYS A 300 -1.21 -20.35 9.53
C LYS A 300 -2.50 -19.69 9.09
N PHE A 301 -2.49 -18.36 9.03
CA PHE A 301 -3.64 -17.55 8.67
C PHE A 301 -3.20 -16.21 8.06
N GLY A 302 -3.93 -15.74 7.05
CA GLY A 302 -3.75 -14.44 6.40
C GLY A 302 -4.99 -13.55 6.53
N SER A 303 -4.87 -12.43 7.26
CA SER A 303 -5.85 -11.35 7.30
C SER A 303 -5.35 -10.21 6.42
N THR A 304 -6.14 -9.78 5.44
CA THR A 304 -5.71 -8.83 4.42
C THR A 304 -6.83 -7.91 3.96
N CYS A 305 -6.51 -6.87 3.20
CA CYS A 305 -7.49 -6.12 2.42
C CYS A 305 -7.66 -6.70 1.01
N SER A 306 -6.59 -7.30 0.45
CA SER A 306 -6.55 -7.67 -0.97
C SER A 306 -5.73 -8.94 -1.21
N LEU A 307 -6.25 -9.78 -2.10
CA LEU A 307 -5.50 -10.85 -2.76
C LEU A 307 -4.92 -10.29 -4.07
N THR A 308 -3.75 -9.67 -3.99
CA THR A 308 -3.01 -9.15 -5.16
C THR A 308 -2.10 -10.25 -5.69
N VAL A 309 -2.72 -11.26 -6.23
CA VAL A 309 -2.10 -12.48 -6.74
C VAL A 309 -2.30 -12.62 -8.24
N THR A 310 -1.48 -13.44 -8.89
CA THR A 310 -1.70 -13.78 -10.30
C THR A 310 -3.06 -14.47 -10.50
N ASN A 311 -3.61 -14.39 -11.70
CA ASN A 311 -4.90 -15.03 -12.01
C ASN A 311 -4.86 -16.55 -11.80
N GLU A 312 -3.72 -17.18 -12.10
CA GLU A 312 -3.51 -18.59 -11.85
C GLU A 312 -3.55 -18.93 -10.35
N CYS A 313 -2.87 -18.13 -9.53
CA CYS A 313 -2.89 -18.29 -8.07
C CYS A 313 -4.30 -18.07 -7.51
N LEU A 314 -5.00 -17.03 -7.98
CA LEU A 314 -6.38 -16.74 -7.57
C LEU A 314 -7.35 -17.88 -7.93
N GLN A 315 -7.22 -18.43 -9.14
CA GLN A 315 -8.01 -19.60 -9.55
C GLN A 315 -7.72 -20.80 -8.65
N GLY A 316 -6.45 -21.03 -8.33
CA GLY A 316 -6.05 -22.09 -7.40
C GLY A 316 -6.61 -21.93 -5.98
N ILE A 317 -6.85 -20.69 -5.53
CA ILE A 317 -7.56 -20.43 -4.27
C ILE A 317 -9.05 -20.79 -4.40
N TYR A 318 -9.69 -20.42 -5.51
CA TYR A 318 -11.10 -20.73 -5.76
C TYR A 318 -11.36 -22.22 -5.94
N ASP A 319 -10.45 -22.94 -6.57
CA ASP A 319 -10.56 -24.39 -6.80
C ASP A 319 -10.39 -25.19 -5.49
N ASP A 320 -9.62 -24.67 -4.54
CA ASP A 320 -9.36 -25.30 -3.23
C ASP A 320 -9.92 -24.43 -2.09
N ILE A 321 -11.11 -23.87 -2.30
CA ILE A 321 -11.72 -22.88 -1.40
C ILE A 321 -11.94 -23.42 0.02
N ASP A 322 -12.26 -24.69 0.17
CA ASP A 322 -12.50 -25.28 1.49
C ASP A 322 -11.21 -25.30 2.33
N PHE A 323 -10.05 -25.47 1.70
CA PHE A 323 -8.77 -25.32 2.38
C PHE A 323 -8.48 -23.88 2.78
N PHE A 324 -8.82 -22.88 1.92
CA PHE A 324 -8.49 -21.50 2.15
C PHE A 324 -9.51 -20.76 3.04
N ARG A 325 -10.75 -21.18 3.11
CA ARG A 325 -11.82 -20.53 3.88
C ARG A 325 -11.45 -20.31 5.35
N ASP A 326 -10.75 -21.29 5.94
CA ASP A 326 -10.29 -21.22 7.33
C ASP A 326 -8.89 -20.64 7.50
N LYS A 327 -8.28 -20.14 6.42
CA LYS A 327 -6.90 -19.62 6.41
C LYS A 327 -6.77 -18.21 5.85
N LEU A 328 -7.84 -17.66 5.27
CA LEU A 328 -7.84 -16.33 4.66
C LEU A 328 -9.07 -15.53 5.08
N VAL A 329 -8.88 -14.23 5.25
CA VAL A 329 -9.97 -13.26 5.38
C VAL A 329 -9.58 -11.95 4.69
N MET A 330 -10.54 -11.39 3.91
CA MET A 330 -10.40 -10.07 3.32
C MET A 330 -11.27 -9.06 4.07
N ARG A 331 -10.70 -7.90 4.41
CA ARG A 331 -11.34 -6.84 5.19
C ARG A 331 -11.35 -5.52 4.42
N PRO A 332 -12.26 -4.58 4.75
CA PRO A 332 -12.08 -3.18 4.32
C PRO A 332 -10.74 -2.62 4.79
N SER A 333 -10.16 -1.69 4.01
CA SER A 333 -8.84 -1.10 4.32
C SER A 333 -8.80 -0.40 5.68
N GLU A 334 -9.89 0.19 6.11
CA GLU A 334 -10.00 0.81 7.44
C GLU A 334 -9.83 -0.20 8.60
N ILE A 335 -10.06 -1.48 8.34
CA ILE A 335 -9.86 -2.56 9.31
C ILE A 335 -8.50 -3.22 9.15
N SER A 336 -8.09 -3.58 7.92
CA SER A 336 -6.78 -4.19 7.68
C SER A 336 -5.62 -3.27 8.08
N ASN A 337 -5.81 -1.96 7.98
CA ASN A 337 -4.83 -0.93 8.29
C ASN A 337 -5.12 -0.21 9.62
N ASN A 338 -6.02 -0.75 10.44
CA ASN A 338 -6.47 -0.05 11.65
C ASN A 338 -5.36 0.05 12.71
N PRO A 339 -4.97 1.27 13.13
CA PRO A 339 -3.91 1.48 14.12
C PRO A 339 -4.14 0.77 15.45
N GLU A 340 -5.38 0.74 15.94
CA GLU A 340 -5.73 0.06 17.20
C GLU A 340 -5.48 -1.45 17.11
N ILE A 341 -5.90 -2.09 16.02
CA ILE A 341 -5.75 -3.52 15.82
C ILE A 341 -4.28 -3.88 15.62
N ILE A 342 -3.55 -3.13 14.78
CA ILE A 342 -2.11 -3.34 14.54
C ILE A 342 -1.35 -3.32 15.86
N ARG A 343 -1.61 -2.33 16.72
CA ARG A 343 -0.97 -2.20 18.03
C ARG A 343 -1.37 -3.32 18.99
N ARG A 344 -2.64 -3.67 19.05
CA ARG A 344 -3.15 -4.74 19.92
C ARG A 344 -2.58 -6.10 19.56
N LEU A 345 -2.50 -6.43 18.28
CA LEU A 345 -1.95 -7.69 17.79
C LEU A 345 -0.42 -7.77 17.93
N GLY A 346 0.26 -6.65 18.13
CA GLY A 346 1.71 -6.59 18.20
C GLY A 346 2.37 -6.91 16.85
N VAL A 347 1.84 -6.37 15.77
CA VAL A 347 2.31 -6.67 14.40
C VAL A 347 3.78 -6.29 14.24
N ILE A 348 4.56 -7.16 13.60
CA ILE A 348 5.88 -6.82 13.06
C ILE A 348 5.67 -6.29 11.65
N SER A 349 6.05 -5.04 11.40
CA SER A 349 5.88 -4.41 10.09
C SER A 349 7.18 -4.34 9.31
N ILE A 350 7.12 -4.68 8.02
CA ILE A 350 8.26 -4.64 7.10
C ILE A 350 7.84 -3.86 5.85
N ASN A 351 8.42 -2.67 5.68
CA ASN A 351 8.14 -1.76 4.59
C ASN A 351 9.40 -1.40 3.82
N THR A 352 9.24 -0.85 2.63
CA THR A 352 10.36 -0.47 1.76
C THR A 352 10.55 1.04 1.75
N ALA A 353 11.79 1.50 1.87
CA ALA A 353 12.20 2.89 1.74
C ALA A 353 12.76 3.19 0.35
N ILE A 354 12.63 4.44 -0.10
CA ILE A 354 13.42 5.02 -1.19
C ILE A 354 14.77 5.48 -0.63
N GLU A 355 14.74 6.20 0.50
CA GLU A 355 15.90 6.63 1.23
C GLU A 355 15.62 6.73 2.73
N ALA A 356 16.66 6.64 3.54
CA ALA A 356 16.62 6.90 4.97
C ALA A 356 17.78 7.83 5.35
N ASP A 357 17.57 8.73 6.32
CA ASP A 357 18.65 9.54 6.80
C ASP A 357 19.43 8.89 7.96
N ILE A 358 20.53 9.53 8.31
CA ILE A 358 21.42 9.04 9.37
C ILE A 358 20.80 9.03 10.76
N TYR A 359 19.61 9.59 10.94
CA TYR A 359 18.88 9.58 12.21
C TYR A 359 17.67 8.65 12.22
N GLY A 360 17.29 8.13 11.05
CA GLY A 360 16.22 7.13 10.90
C GLY A 360 14.89 7.71 10.44
N ASN A 361 14.84 8.95 9.92
CA ASN A 361 13.70 9.40 9.14
C ASN A 361 13.71 8.69 7.79
N VAL A 362 12.53 8.39 7.25
CA VAL A 362 12.37 7.59 6.03
C VAL A 362 11.48 8.31 5.02
N ASN A 363 11.94 8.33 3.78
CA ASN A 363 11.20 8.70 2.60
C ASN A 363 10.86 7.42 1.81
N SER A 364 9.58 7.17 1.61
CA SER A 364 9.06 6.02 0.86
C SER A 364 8.24 6.42 -0.38
N THR A 365 8.08 7.71 -0.65
CA THR A 365 7.14 8.22 -1.66
C THR A 365 7.77 9.08 -2.75
N HIS A 366 8.80 9.88 -2.46
CA HIS A 366 9.31 10.91 -3.38
C HIS A 366 10.77 10.68 -3.78
N ILE A 367 11.08 11.02 -5.03
CA ILE A 367 12.46 11.09 -5.53
C ILE A 367 12.90 12.56 -5.55
N SER A 368 14.06 12.82 -4.96
CA SER A 368 14.66 14.16 -4.88
C SER A 368 13.67 15.22 -4.36
N GLY A 369 12.86 14.85 -3.37
CA GLY A 369 11.93 15.69 -2.64
C GLY A 369 10.68 16.15 -3.39
N THR A 370 10.69 16.15 -4.71
CA THR A 370 9.62 16.78 -5.51
C THR A 370 8.82 15.83 -6.40
N LYS A 371 9.41 14.72 -6.79
CA LYS A 371 8.78 13.81 -7.75
C LYS A 371 8.13 12.65 -7.01
N MET A 372 6.80 12.68 -6.93
CA MET A 372 6.02 11.59 -6.39
C MET A 372 6.22 10.32 -7.23
N MET A 373 6.48 9.18 -6.57
CA MET A 373 6.58 7.85 -7.16
C MET A 373 5.33 7.02 -6.88
N ASN A 374 4.80 7.13 -5.69
CA ASN A 374 3.60 6.46 -5.17
C ASN A 374 3.12 7.23 -3.93
N GLY A 375 1.97 6.86 -3.39
CA GLY A 375 1.52 7.37 -2.09
C GLY A 375 2.16 6.62 -0.92
N ILE A 376 1.94 7.14 0.30
CA ILE A 376 2.40 6.52 1.55
C ILE A 376 1.80 5.11 1.74
N GLY A 377 0.60 4.87 1.18
CA GLY A 377 -0.10 3.60 1.33
C GLY A 377 -0.40 3.29 2.79
N GLY A 378 -0.24 2.02 3.16
CA GLY A 378 -0.41 1.55 4.55
C GLY A 378 0.86 1.61 5.38
N SER A 379 2.00 2.00 4.81
CA SER A 379 3.27 1.94 5.54
C SER A 379 3.26 2.75 6.84
N GLY A 380 2.64 3.93 6.84
CA GLY A 380 2.52 4.76 8.05
C GLY A 380 1.59 4.16 9.10
N ASP A 381 0.47 3.56 8.67
CA ASP A 381 -0.46 2.88 9.57
C ASP A 381 0.23 1.76 10.34
N PHE A 382 1.00 0.92 9.62
CA PHE A 382 1.73 -0.19 10.22
C PHE A 382 2.95 0.27 11.01
N THR A 383 3.83 1.08 10.43
CA THR A 383 5.10 1.53 11.06
C THR A 383 4.85 2.16 12.42
N ARG A 384 3.91 3.11 12.49
CA ARG A 384 3.63 3.87 13.72
C ARG A 384 3.00 3.03 14.83
N ASN A 385 2.39 1.91 14.49
CA ASN A 385 1.62 1.08 15.42
C ASN A 385 2.19 -0.33 15.62
N ALA A 386 3.22 -0.69 14.88
CA ALA A 386 3.89 -1.99 15.00
C ALA A 386 4.57 -2.19 16.37
N TYR A 387 4.72 -3.44 16.75
CA TYR A 387 5.60 -3.84 17.86
C TYR A 387 7.08 -3.66 17.47
N ILE A 388 7.43 -4.02 16.25
CA ILE A 388 8.73 -3.74 15.62
C ILE A 388 8.47 -3.22 14.22
N SER A 389 8.93 -2.01 13.92
CA SER A 389 8.88 -1.44 12.57
C SER A 389 10.24 -1.55 11.89
N ILE A 390 10.25 -2.19 10.72
CA ILE A 390 11.43 -2.44 9.90
C ILE A 390 11.26 -1.74 8.57
N PHE A 391 12.27 -0.93 8.17
CA PHE A 391 12.40 -0.45 6.80
C PHE A 391 13.56 -1.12 6.09
N THR A 392 13.33 -1.51 4.84
CA THR A 392 14.29 -2.18 3.98
C THR A 392 14.52 -1.39 2.70
N CYS A 393 15.75 -1.30 2.25
CA CYS A 393 16.10 -0.77 0.92
C CYS A 393 17.46 -1.32 0.48
N PRO A 394 17.76 -1.38 -0.83
CA PRO A 394 19.13 -1.51 -1.30
C PRO A 394 19.95 -0.30 -0.83
N SER A 395 21.20 -0.49 -0.42
CA SER A 395 22.03 0.62 0.07
C SER A 395 22.35 1.65 -1.01
N VAL A 396 22.29 1.27 -2.28
CA VAL A 396 22.50 2.13 -3.44
C VAL A 396 21.56 1.79 -4.60
N ALA A 397 21.36 2.78 -5.48
CA ALA A 397 20.64 2.64 -6.73
C ALA A 397 21.45 3.17 -7.91
N LYS A 398 21.00 2.89 -9.15
CA LYS A 398 21.60 3.35 -10.40
C LYS A 398 23.11 3.13 -10.46
N GLU A 399 23.53 1.89 -10.32
CA GLU A 399 24.95 1.49 -10.41
C GLU A 399 25.84 2.23 -9.37
N GLY A 400 25.30 2.43 -8.16
CA GLY A 400 26.02 3.08 -7.07
C GLY A 400 26.02 4.61 -7.10
N LYS A 401 25.38 5.25 -8.08
CA LYS A 401 25.36 6.73 -8.19
C LYS A 401 24.46 7.40 -7.15
N ILE A 402 23.51 6.66 -6.60
CA ILE A 402 22.54 7.17 -5.61
C ILE A 402 22.68 6.35 -4.34
N SER A 403 22.97 6.98 -3.23
CA SER A 403 22.89 6.38 -1.89
C SER A 403 21.46 6.40 -1.38
N SER A 404 21.02 5.29 -0.82
CA SER A 404 19.74 5.24 -0.07
C SER A 404 19.90 5.69 1.38
N ILE A 405 21.14 5.82 1.87
CA ILE A 405 21.43 6.43 3.18
C ILE A 405 22.01 7.82 2.94
N VAL A 406 21.33 8.84 3.48
CA VAL A 406 21.61 10.26 3.21
C VAL A 406 21.74 11.05 4.53
N PRO A 407 22.35 12.25 4.53
CA PRO A 407 22.41 13.09 5.72
C PRO A 407 21.03 13.52 6.25
N MET A 408 20.10 13.84 5.34
CA MET A 408 18.72 14.22 5.61
C MET A 408 17.87 13.78 4.42
N VAL A 409 16.72 13.16 4.70
CA VAL A 409 15.77 12.78 3.63
C VAL A 409 15.22 14.01 2.94
N SER A 410 14.99 13.87 1.63
CA SER A 410 14.48 14.97 0.80
C SER A 410 12.96 15.16 0.92
N HIS A 411 12.28 14.17 1.46
CA HIS A 411 10.87 14.14 1.84
C HIS A 411 10.73 13.18 3.03
N GLU A 412 9.88 13.50 4.00
CA GLU A 412 9.70 12.66 5.18
C GLU A 412 8.30 12.07 5.22
N ASP A 413 8.20 10.75 5.15
CA ASP A 413 6.97 9.99 5.34
C ASP A 413 6.88 9.37 6.73
N HIS A 414 8.03 8.98 7.31
CA HIS A 414 8.11 8.35 8.62
C HIS A 414 9.26 8.96 9.41
N SER A 415 8.92 9.47 10.61
CA SER A 415 9.90 10.12 11.46
C SER A 415 10.79 9.11 12.21
N GLU A 416 11.93 9.58 12.71
CA GLU A 416 12.82 8.81 13.56
C GLU A 416 12.13 8.18 14.78
N HIS A 417 10.99 8.74 15.21
CA HIS A 417 10.23 8.24 16.37
C HIS A 417 9.46 6.95 16.08
N ASP A 418 9.16 6.69 14.82
CA ASP A 418 8.33 5.57 14.37
C ASP A 418 9.16 4.41 13.79
N VAL A 419 10.44 4.66 13.44
CA VAL A 419 11.33 3.70 12.80
C VAL A 419 12.24 3.03 13.83
N ASN A 420 12.10 1.71 13.97
CA ASN A 420 12.90 0.94 14.91
C ASN A 420 14.16 0.33 14.26
N ILE A 421 14.05 -0.19 13.05
CA ILE A 421 15.10 -0.95 12.37
C ILE A 421 15.22 -0.50 10.92
N ILE A 422 16.44 -0.32 10.45
CA ILE A 422 16.76 -0.15 9.03
C ILE A 422 17.64 -1.32 8.59
N ILE A 423 17.31 -1.93 7.46
CA ILE A 423 18.04 -3.08 6.91
C ILE A 423 18.34 -2.85 5.43
N THR A 424 19.59 -3.01 5.08
CA THR A 424 20.07 -3.08 3.69
C THR A 424 20.78 -4.41 3.45
N GLU A 425 21.29 -4.64 2.25
CA GLU A 425 22.15 -5.79 1.97
C GLU A 425 23.49 -5.69 2.72
N GLN A 426 23.89 -4.50 3.18
CA GLN A 426 25.10 -4.30 3.98
C GLN A 426 24.94 -4.83 5.40
N GLY A 427 23.73 -4.75 6.00
CA GLY A 427 23.47 -5.23 7.34
C GLY A 427 22.23 -4.59 7.99
N VAL A 428 22.24 -4.57 9.33
CA VAL A 428 21.11 -4.18 10.17
C VAL A 428 21.50 -3.04 11.11
N ALA A 429 20.76 -1.96 11.09
CA ALA A 429 20.83 -0.89 12.08
C ALA A 429 19.63 -1.01 13.05
N ASP A 430 19.87 -1.50 14.27
CA ASP A 430 18.90 -1.51 15.36
C ASP A 430 18.94 -0.14 16.05
N LEU A 431 17.85 0.63 15.92
CA LEU A 431 17.75 2.01 16.40
C LEU A 431 17.04 2.12 17.75
N ARG A 432 16.55 1.01 18.27
CA ARG A 432 15.79 0.98 19.53
C ARG A 432 16.64 1.42 20.71
N GLY A 433 16.12 2.34 21.50
CA GLY A 433 16.79 2.86 22.70
C GLY A 433 18.03 3.72 22.42
N LYS A 434 18.24 4.18 21.17
CA LYS A 434 19.40 4.97 20.76
C LYS A 434 19.06 6.45 20.59
N SER A 435 19.97 7.29 21.04
CA SER A 435 19.99 8.73 20.74
C SER A 435 20.27 8.96 19.26
N PRO A 436 19.94 10.13 18.69
CA PRO A 436 20.24 10.44 17.28
C PRO A 436 21.72 10.24 16.90
N VAL A 437 22.66 10.58 17.78
CA VAL A 437 24.09 10.35 17.53
C VAL A 437 24.39 8.86 17.45
N GLU A 438 23.87 8.04 18.36
CA GLU A 438 24.05 6.58 18.32
C GLU A 438 23.36 5.94 17.11
N ARG A 439 22.20 6.49 16.69
CA ARG A 439 21.51 6.08 15.46
C ARG A 439 22.36 6.34 14.22
N SER A 440 22.98 7.53 14.12
CA SER A 440 23.85 7.86 12.97
C SER A 440 25.02 6.88 12.85
N HIS A 441 25.64 6.51 13.97
CA HIS A 441 26.69 5.48 13.99
C HIS A 441 26.14 4.13 13.51
N ALA A 442 25.00 3.68 14.05
CA ALA A 442 24.41 2.39 13.70
C ALA A 442 24.04 2.32 12.22
N ILE A 443 23.44 3.38 11.67
CA ILE A 443 22.99 3.42 10.26
C ILE A 443 24.18 3.49 9.31
N ILE A 444 25.14 4.40 9.54
CA ILE A 444 26.30 4.56 8.66
C ILE A 444 27.13 3.28 8.64
N GLU A 445 27.44 2.70 9.82
CA GLU A 445 28.31 1.53 9.88
C GLU A 445 27.66 0.26 9.33
N ASN A 446 26.36 0.07 9.53
CA ASN A 446 25.73 -1.20 9.20
C ASN A 446 24.89 -1.17 7.92
N CYS A 447 24.42 0.00 7.47
CA CYS A 447 23.48 0.08 6.35
C CYS A 447 23.97 0.87 5.15
N ALA A 448 24.93 1.79 5.34
CA ALA A 448 25.47 2.56 4.21
C ALA A 448 26.39 1.70 3.33
N HIS A 449 26.31 1.92 2.00
CA HIS A 449 27.23 1.31 1.07
C HIS A 449 28.69 1.77 1.36
N PRO A 450 29.71 0.91 1.22
CA PRO A 450 31.10 1.26 1.50
C PRO A 450 31.57 2.56 0.85
N ASP A 451 31.18 2.82 -0.40
CA ASP A 451 31.56 4.04 -1.14
C ASP A 451 31.03 5.33 -0.48
N TYR A 452 29.98 5.24 0.34
CA TYR A 452 29.33 6.39 0.97
C TYR A 452 29.65 6.56 2.45
N LYS A 453 30.24 5.57 3.13
CA LYS A 453 30.52 5.67 4.57
C LYS A 453 31.38 6.88 4.92
N ASN A 454 32.49 7.06 4.23
CA ASN A 454 33.40 8.20 4.47
C ASN A 454 32.69 9.54 4.16
N ILE A 455 31.90 9.58 3.10
CA ILE A 455 31.11 10.77 2.72
C ILE A 455 30.15 11.16 3.84
N LEU A 456 29.42 10.19 4.40
CA LEU A 456 28.50 10.44 5.49
C LEU A 456 29.22 10.82 6.80
N TRP A 457 30.35 10.20 7.09
CA TRP A 457 31.16 10.57 8.26
C TRP A 457 31.75 11.98 8.15
N ASP A 458 32.12 12.42 6.97
CA ASP A 458 32.59 13.81 6.75
C ASP A 458 31.45 14.80 6.98
N TYR A 459 30.20 14.48 6.58
CA TYR A 459 29.03 15.27 6.95
C TYR A 459 28.83 15.33 8.48
N VAL A 460 28.91 14.21 9.18
CA VAL A 460 28.77 14.16 10.65
C VAL A 460 29.79 15.04 11.35
N LYS A 461 31.05 15.08 10.85
CA LYS A 461 32.11 15.97 11.39
C LYS A 461 31.78 17.44 11.20
N MET A 462 31.08 17.81 10.14
CA MET A 462 30.69 19.21 9.84
C MET A 462 29.47 19.65 10.66
N ALA A 463 28.68 18.69 11.14
CA ALA A 463 27.41 18.97 11.83
C ALA A 463 27.64 19.78 13.12
N SER A 464 26.76 20.76 13.34
CA SER A 464 26.77 21.56 14.57
C SER A 464 26.40 20.68 15.78
N LYS A 465 26.97 20.97 16.94
CA LYS A 465 26.59 20.28 18.19
C LYS A 465 25.12 20.51 18.52
N GLY A 466 24.45 19.46 18.92
CA GLY A 466 23.04 19.49 19.29
C GLY A 466 22.53 18.10 19.63
N GLN A 467 21.26 17.99 19.99
CA GLN A 467 20.60 16.70 20.25
C GLN A 467 20.53 15.88 18.96
N THR A 468 20.19 16.52 17.83
CA THR A 468 20.21 15.95 16.48
C THR A 468 21.17 16.82 15.63
N PRO A 469 22.46 16.47 15.56
CA PRO A 469 23.47 17.29 14.90
C PRO A 469 23.27 17.40 13.40
N HIS A 470 23.12 18.61 12.87
CA HIS A 470 23.03 18.88 11.43
C HIS A 470 23.93 20.04 10.99
N CYS A 471 24.37 19.99 9.75
CA CYS A 471 24.86 21.15 9.00
C CYS A 471 23.75 21.56 8.02
N ILE A 472 22.94 22.55 8.38
CA ILE A 472 21.72 22.91 7.64
C ILE A 472 22.03 23.28 6.18
N SER A 473 23.12 24.03 5.93
CA SER A 473 23.55 24.39 4.57
C SER A 473 23.92 23.19 3.70
N ALA A 474 24.31 22.07 4.31
CA ALA A 474 24.79 20.86 3.64
C ALA A 474 23.81 19.67 3.73
N ALA A 475 22.69 19.81 4.44
CA ALA A 475 21.79 18.71 4.75
C ALA A 475 21.26 17.97 3.50
N LEU A 476 20.99 18.69 2.41
CA LEU A 476 20.52 18.15 1.14
C LEU A 476 21.60 18.18 0.02
N ALA A 477 22.87 18.41 0.38
CA ALA A 477 23.94 18.59 -0.60
C ALA A 477 24.20 17.36 -1.49
N MET A 478 23.98 16.14 -0.98
CA MET A 478 24.06 14.93 -1.80
C MET A 478 22.98 14.89 -2.89
N HIS A 479 21.76 15.35 -2.60
CA HIS A 479 20.68 15.46 -3.58
C HIS A 479 20.95 16.57 -4.60
N ASP A 480 21.46 17.70 -4.17
CA ASP A 480 21.89 18.80 -5.06
C ASP A 480 23.02 18.36 -5.99
N THR A 481 24.01 17.63 -5.46
CA THR A 481 25.08 17.04 -6.26
C THR A 481 24.54 16.05 -7.29
N LEU A 482 23.61 15.18 -6.91
CA LEU A 482 22.94 14.27 -7.85
C LEU A 482 22.26 15.05 -8.99
N ALA A 483 21.54 16.11 -8.65
CA ALA A 483 20.84 16.94 -9.63
C ALA A 483 21.79 17.64 -10.60
N LYS A 484 22.92 18.14 -10.11
CA LYS A 484 23.91 18.90 -10.90
C LYS A 484 24.91 18.02 -11.64
N LYS A 485 25.40 16.96 -10.99
CA LYS A 485 26.56 16.16 -11.46
C LYS A 485 26.16 14.72 -11.84
N GLY A 486 24.92 14.27 -11.52
CA GLY A 486 24.40 12.95 -11.86
C GLY A 486 24.90 11.79 -10.98
N ASP A 487 25.70 12.06 -9.95
CA ASP A 487 26.29 11.06 -9.05
C ASP A 487 26.54 11.68 -7.68
N MET A 488 25.96 11.12 -6.62
CA MET A 488 26.12 11.61 -5.23
C MET A 488 27.56 11.49 -4.71
N ARG A 489 28.37 10.58 -5.26
CA ARG A 489 29.78 10.39 -4.88
C ARG A 489 30.67 11.60 -5.24
N LEU A 490 30.19 12.44 -6.15
CA LEU A 490 30.91 13.64 -6.60
C LEU A 490 30.71 14.86 -5.69
N ILE A 491 30.15 14.64 -4.47
CA ILE A 491 29.96 15.70 -3.48
C ILE A 491 31.29 16.28 -3.05
N ASP A 492 31.37 17.61 -3.03
CA ASP A 492 32.45 18.36 -2.39
C ASP A 492 31.86 19.17 -1.23
N TRP A 493 32.12 18.71 0.00
CA TRP A 493 31.63 19.38 1.19
C TRP A 493 32.16 20.80 1.38
N ALA A 494 33.28 21.16 0.70
CA ALA A 494 33.81 22.52 0.79
C ALA A 494 32.90 23.57 0.12
N GLU A 495 32.05 23.14 -0.84
CA GLU A 495 31.08 24.00 -1.51
C GLU A 495 29.92 24.43 -0.56
N TYR A 496 29.78 23.80 0.61
CA TYR A 496 28.66 23.97 1.54
C TYR A 496 29.06 24.41 2.96
N LYS A 497 30.37 24.74 3.13
CA LYS A 497 30.93 25.24 4.41
C LYS A 497 30.68 26.73 4.63
#